data_2006cda28e65e290430bd8c95936c59a
#
_entry.id   2006cda28e65e290430bd8c95936c59a
#
_cell.length_a   1.000
_cell.length_b   1.000
_cell.length_c   1.000
_cell.angle_alpha   90.00
_cell.angle_beta   90.00
_cell.angle_gamma   90.00
#
_symmetry.space_group_name_H-M   'P 1'
#
loop_
_entity.id
_entity.type
_entity.pdbx_description
1 polymer ?
#
loop_
_entity_poly.entity_id
_entity_poly.type
_entity_poly.pdbx_seq_one_letter_code
_entity_poly.pdbx_strand_id
1 'polypeptide(L)'
;MAKKHWGKYQPDNPQPYLLGRGRMDNFIKCEACFWMDRVKGIKFKGMPGFTLNAETDALLKMDFDKHRKLQTPHPFMVKNGLEHLVPFGHEDFQLWTKAMQFGLQTLHKPTNIILGGGLDDVWQNKDTEQLHVIEYKSTATKKTPITLEGNWKESYKRQVEAYQWILRQNGFDVSDTSYFVYVNGYTESQQGFLSDTKGGTKGNIEFEVDLIVYEANDDWVEDVLFKIKECFHSEVCPEHAKTGFGYKGDKQCENAVTFEGMKANNISL
;
A
#
# COMPACT_ATOMS: atom_id res chain seq x y z
N MET A 1 -14.23 -24.14 5.95
CA MET A 1 -13.15 -23.11 5.95
C MET A 1 -12.82 -22.78 7.39
N ALA A 2 -11.55 -22.94 7.81
CA ALA A 2 -11.10 -22.53 9.14
C ALA A 2 -11.35 -21.03 9.32
N LYS A 3 -11.87 -20.63 10.49
CA LYS A 3 -12.06 -19.21 10.81
C LYS A 3 -10.70 -18.51 10.79
N LYS A 4 -10.50 -17.57 9.87
CA LYS A 4 -9.27 -16.79 9.79
C LYS A 4 -9.09 -15.97 11.07
N HIS A 5 -7.91 -16.01 11.68
CA HIS A 5 -7.55 -15.19 12.83
C HIS A 5 -7.12 -13.80 12.36
N TRP A 6 -8.02 -12.83 12.47
CA TRP A 6 -7.80 -11.43 12.07
C TRP A 6 -8.57 -10.47 12.99
N GLY A 7 -8.30 -9.18 12.92
CA GLY A 7 -8.94 -8.18 13.78
C GLY A 7 -8.19 -8.06 15.13
N LYS A 8 -8.91 -8.20 16.23
CA LYS A 8 -8.30 -8.26 17.56
C LYS A 8 -7.47 -9.53 17.69
N TYR A 9 -6.22 -9.40 18.14
CA TYR A 9 -5.33 -10.54 18.37
C TYR A 9 -5.83 -11.39 19.54
N GLN A 10 -5.76 -12.70 19.39
CA GLN A 10 -6.15 -13.69 20.39
C GLN A 10 -4.93 -14.58 20.70
N PRO A 11 -4.26 -14.38 21.85
CA PRO A 11 -3.02 -15.09 22.17
C PRO A 11 -3.12 -16.62 22.13
N ASP A 12 -4.27 -17.16 22.54
CA ASP A 12 -4.51 -18.60 22.63
C ASP A 12 -4.99 -19.22 21.31
N ASN A 13 -5.14 -18.43 20.25
CA ASN A 13 -5.55 -18.93 18.97
C ASN A 13 -4.35 -19.53 18.20
N PRO A 14 -4.33 -20.85 17.93
CA PRO A 14 -3.20 -21.49 17.25
C PRO A 14 -3.11 -21.17 15.76
N GLN A 15 -4.18 -20.61 15.17
CA GLN A 15 -4.20 -20.26 13.75
C GLN A 15 -3.30 -19.05 13.45
N PRO A 16 -2.62 -19.03 12.30
CA PRO A 16 -1.84 -17.87 11.90
C PRO A 16 -2.67 -16.58 11.90
N TYR A 17 -2.08 -15.51 12.42
CA TYR A 17 -2.72 -14.19 12.42
C TYR A 17 -2.60 -13.52 11.05
N LEU A 18 -3.72 -13.12 10.46
CA LEU A 18 -3.73 -12.35 9.21
C LEU A 18 -3.46 -10.88 9.48
N LEU A 19 -2.30 -10.42 9.05
CA LEU A 19 -1.86 -9.03 9.12
C LEU A 19 -1.86 -8.40 7.73
N GLY A 20 -2.71 -7.41 7.51
CA GLY A 20 -2.65 -6.62 6.27
C GLY A 20 -1.43 -5.70 6.26
N ARG A 21 -0.79 -5.54 5.09
CA ARG A 21 0.34 -4.62 4.89
C ARG A 21 0.06 -3.22 5.46
N GLY A 22 -1.13 -2.66 5.25
CA GLY A 22 -1.50 -1.36 5.82
C GLY A 22 -1.54 -1.34 7.36
N ARG A 23 -1.77 -2.48 8.02
CA ARG A 23 -1.70 -2.59 9.48
C ARG A 23 -0.27 -2.66 9.98
N MET A 24 0.61 -3.31 9.23
CA MET A 24 2.05 -3.27 9.48
C MET A 24 2.58 -1.83 9.38
N ASP A 25 2.18 -1.07 8.37
CA ASP A 25 2.52 0.35 8.24
C ASP A 25 1.98 1.19 9.42
N ASN A 26 0.78 0.88 9.93
CA ASN A 26 0.24 1.53 11.13
C ASN A 26 1.09 1.24 12.38
N PHE A 27 1.63 0.02 12.52
CA PHE A 27 2.57 -0.31 13.59
C PHE A 27 3.82 0.57 13.52
N ILE A 28 4.43 0.68 12.36
CA ILE A 28 5.62 1.52 12.14
C ILE A 28 5.32 3.00 12.45
N LYS A 29 4.14 3.46 12.10
CA LYS A 29 3.71 4.84 12.39
C LYS A 29 3.52 5.11 13.87
N CYS A 30 2.89 4.19 14.59
CA CYS A 30 2.66 4.35 16.03
C CYS A 30 2.30 3.00 16.67
N GLU A 31 3.23 2.43 17.43
CA GLU A 31 3.05 1.15 18.11
C GLU A 31 1.88 1.18 19.11
N ALA A 32 1.69 2.28 19.85
CA ALA A 32 0.57 2.44 20.76
C ALA A 32 -0.79 2.37 20.04
N CYS A 33 -0.95 3.07 18.91
CA CYS A 33 -2.19 3.01 18.14
C CYS A 33 -2.44 1.61 17.57
N PHE A 34 -1.39 0.94 17.12
CA PHE A 34 -1.48 -0.45 16.66
C PHE A 34 -1.88 -1.39 17.79
N TRP A 35 -1.25 -1.29 18.96
CA TRP A 35 -1.57 -2.09 20.13
C TRP A 35 -3.02 -1.91 20.56
N MET A 36 -3.50 -0.66 20.66
CA MET A 36 -4.90 -0.38 21.01
C MET A 36 -5.88 -1.00 20.00
N ASP A 37 -5.59 -0.89 18.70
CA ASP A 37 -6.44 -1.47 17.65
C ASP A 37 -6.39 -3.00 17.66
N ARG A 38 -5.19 -3.59 17.77
CA ARG A 38 -5.01 -5.03 17.56
C ARG A 38 -5.07 -5.85 18.83
N VAL A 39 -4.63 -5.32 19.97
CA VAL A 39 -4.64 -6.03 21.26
C VAL A 39 -5.89 -5.71 22.08
N LYS A 40 -6.31 -4.45 22.12
CA LYS A 40 -7.51 -4.04 22.87
C LYS A 40 -8.78 -3.99 22.04
N GLY A 41 -8.68 -3.89 20.70
CA GLY A 41 -9.84 -3.80 19.80
C GLY A 41 -10.43 -2.40 19.70
N ILE A 42 -9.70 -1.37 20.15
CA ILE A 42 -10.11 0.05 20.09
C ILE A 42 -9.76 0.58 18.72
N LYS A 43 -10.76 0.99 17.94
CA LYS A 43 -10.56 1.50 16.59
C LYS A 43 -10.56 3.03 16.57
N PHE A 44 -9.56 3.61 15.92
CA PHE A 44 -9.56 5.04 15.59
C PHE A 44 -10.20 5.27 14.23
N LYS A 45 -10.78 6.47 14.04
CA LYS A 45 -11.34 6.86 12.74
C LYS A 45 -10.21 6.91 11.70
N GLY A 46 -10.41 6.22 10.59
CA GLY A 46 -9.56 6.32 9.41
C GLY A 46 -10.03 7.43 8.47
N MET A 47 -9.16 7.83 7.56
CA MET A 47 -9.51 8.72 6.47
C MET A 47 -10.46 7.98 5.51
N PRO A 48 -11.53 8.64 4.99
CA PRO A 48 -12.37 8.04 3.96
C PRO A 48 -11.56 7.76 2.68
N GLY A 49 -11.96 6.72 1.95
CA GLY A 49 -11.31 6.38 0.68
C GLY A 49 -11.56 7.44 -0.39
N PHE A 50 -10.57 7.63 -1.27
CA PHE A 50 -10.66 8.53 -2.41
C PHE A 50 -11.21 7.77 -3.62
N THR A 51 -12.48 7.96 -3.94
CA THR A 51 -13.18 7.21 -5.00
C THR A 51 -12.61 7.46 -6.39
N LEU A 52 -12.24 8.70 -6.72
CA LEU A 52 -11.65 9.03 -8.02
C LEU A 52 -10.30 8.33 -8.23
N ASN A 53 -9.50 8.18 -7.18
CA ASN A 53 -8.24 7.45 -7.26
C ASN A 53 -8.46 5.95 -7.53
N ALA A 54 -9.54 5.39 -7.00
CA ALA A 54 -9.90 4.00 -7.28
C ALA A 54 -10.29 3.78 -8.75
N GLU A 55 -10.96 4.75 -9.37
CA GLU A 55 -11.31 4.68 -10.79
C GLU A 55 -10.09 4.80 -11.70
N THR A 56 -9.14 5.70 -11.38
CA THR A 56 -7.88 5.79 -12.14
C THR A 56 -7.05 4.51 -12.04
N ASP A 57 -6.98 3.90 -10.85
CA ASP A 57 -6.34 2.61 -10.62
C ASP A 57 -7.00 1.49 -11.47
N ALA A 58 -8.32 1.44 -11.48
CA ALA A 58 -9.06 0.46 -12.28
C ALA A 58 -8.80 0.62 -13.79
N LEU A 59 -8.72 1.84 -14.30
CA LEU A 59 -8.43 2.11 -15.71
C LEU A 59 -6.99 1.71 -16.09
N LEU A 60 -6.00 2.02 -15.24
CA LEU A 60 -4.62 1.57 -15.45
C LEU A 60 -4.54 0.03 -15.50
N LYS A 61 -5.16 -0.66 -14.55
CA LYS A 61 -5.22 -2.13 -14.55
C LYS A 61 -5.82 -2.67 -15.84
N MET A 62 -6.90 -2.07 -16.33
CA MET A 62 -7.51 -2.48 -17.60
C MET A 62 -6.57 -2.29 -18.80
N ASP A 63 -5.77 -1.23 -18.83
CA ASP A 63 -4.84 -0.97 -19.93
C ASP A 63 -3.65 -1.94 -19.90
N PHE A 64 -3.02 -2.13 -18.75
CA PHE A 64 -1.92 -3.08 -18.62
C PHE A 64 -2.37 -4.53 -18.79
N ASP A 65 -3.59 -4.91 -18.37
CA ASP A 65 -4.13 -6.27 -18.54
C ASP A 65 -4.31 -6.68 -20.00
N LYS A 66 -4.53 -5.74 -20.93
CA LYS A 66 -4.52 -6.04 -22.37
C LYS A 66 -3.15 -6.54 -22.81
N HIS A 67 -2.10 -5.87 -22.35
CA HIS A 67 -0.71 -6.21 -22.66
C HIS A 67 -0.24 -7.46 -21.91
N ARG A 68 -0.74 -7.68 -20.69
CA ARG A 68 -0.52 -8.91 -19.92
C ARG A 68 -1.01 -10.16 -20.68
N LYS A 69 -2.19 -10.08 -21.27
CA LYS A 69 -2.73 -11.18 -22.09
C LYS A 69 -1.93 -11.45 -23.35
N LEU A 70 -1.37 -10.42 -23.95
CA LEU A 70 -0.57 -10.49 -25.17
C LEU A 70 0.92 -10.76 -24.90
N GLN A 71 1.37 -10.64 -23.65
CA GLN A 71 2.79 -10.70 -23.24
C GLN A 71 3.66 -9.72 -24.04
N THR A 72 3.15 -8.49 -24.21
CA THR A 72 3.83 -7.40 -24.92
C THR A 72 4.03 -6.21 -23.99
N PRO A 73 5.08 -5.41 -24.20
CA PRO A 73 5.25 -4.16 -23.45
C PRO A 73 4.10 -3.19 -23.78
N HIS A 74 3.60 -2.49 -22.76
CA HIS A 74 2.64 -1.42 -22.96
C HIS A 74 3.35 -0.22 -23.65
N PRO A 75 2.68 0.57 -24.52
CA PRO A 75 3.29 1.75 -25.14
C PRO A 75 3.90 2.75 -24.14
N PHE A 76 3.31 2.89 -22.97
CA PHE A 76 3.87 3.69 -21.87
C PHE A 76 5.22 3.16 -21.40
N MET A 77 5.40 1.83 -21.32
CA MET A 77 6.70 1.21 -20.97
C MET A 77 7.73 1.52 -22.05
N VAL A 78 7.39 1.33 -23.31
CA VAL A 78 8.28 1.63 -24.46
C VAL A 78 8.70 3.10 -24.46
N LYS A 79 7.76 4.03 -24.24
CA LYS A 79 8.05 5.47 -24.16
C LYS A 79 9.06 5.81 -23.05
N ASN A 80 9.10 5.00 -21.99
CA ASN A 80 9.99 5.18 -20.84
C ASN A 80 11.27 4.30 -20.91
N GLY A 81 11.57 3.67 -22.05
CA GLY A 81 12.78 2.84 -22.24
C GLY A 81 12.70 1.48 -21.53
N LEU A 82 11.50 0.98 -21.25
CA LEU A 82 11.24 -0.28 -20.56
C LEU A 82 10.62 -1.33 -21.49
N GLU A 83 11.02 -1.37 -22.77
CA GLU A 83 10.55 -2.34 -23.76
C GLU A 83 10.91 -3.79 -23.44
N HIS A 84 11.88 -4.00 -22.57
CA HIS A 84 12.28 -5.31 -22.06
C HIS A 84 11.35 -5.83 -20.96
N LEU A 85 10.46 -5.00 -20.43
CA LEU A 85 9.47 -5.37 -19.43
C LEU A 85 8.11 -5.65 -20.08
N VAL A 86 7.38 -6.62 -19.50
CA VAL A 86 5.98 -6.91 -19.85
C VAL A 86 5.16 -7.06 -18.57
N PRO A 87 3.86 -6.74 -18.59
CA PRO A 87 2.99 -7.05 -17.44
C PRO A 87 2.99 -8.56 -17.19
N PHE A 88 3.32 -8.96 -15.96
CA PHE A 88 3.54 -10.36 -15.58
C PHE A 88 2.26 -11.19 -15.66
N GLY A 89 2.31 -12.27 -16.45
CA GLY A 89 1.21 -13.23 -16.60
C GLY A 89 1.34 -14.37 -15.59
N HIS A 90 0.44 -14.40 -14.61
CA HIS A 90 0.35 -15.48 -13.61
C HIS A 90 -1.11 -15.86 -13.38
N GLU A 91 -1.39 -17.15 -13.14
CA GLU A 91 -2.76 -17.65 -12.95
C GLU A 91 -3.45 -17.00 -11.74
N ASP A 92 -2.71 -16.72 -10.67
CA ASP A 92 -3.22 -16.08 -9.46
C ASP A 92 -3.15 -14.55 -9.50
N PHE A 93 -2.69 -13.92 -10.59
CA PHE A 93 -2.48 -12.48 -10.63
C PHE A 93 -3.75 -11.70 -10.24
N GLN A 94 -4.89 -12.10 -10.77
CA GLN A 94 -6.18 -11.47 -10.44
C GLN A 94 -6.58 -11.64 -8.97
N LEU A 95 -6.11 -12.68 -8.30
CA LEU A 95 -6.28 -12.84 -6.86
C LEU A 95 -5.34 -11.89 -6.12
N TRP A 96 -4.09 -11.75 -6.55
CA TRP A 96 -3.09 -10.89 -5.90
C TRP A 96 -3.49 -9.42 -5.80
N THR A 97 -4.33 -8.94 -6.73
CA THR A 97 -4.84 -7.56 -6.70
C THR A 97 -5.96 -7.33 -5.68
N LYS A 98 -6.50 -8.38 -5.06
CA LYS A 98 -7.68 -8.29 -4.18
C LYS A 98 -7.29 -8.06 -2.72
N ALA A 99 -7.09 -6.80 -2.34
CA ALA A 99 -6.67 -6.40 -0.99
C ALA A 99 -7.58 -6.96 0.13
N MET A 100 -8.90 -6.91 -0.05
CA MET A 100 -9.87 -7.39 0.95
C MET A 100 -9.83 -8.90 1.18
N GLN A 101 -9.24 -9.65 0.26
CA GLN A 101 -9.09 -11.11 0.35
C GLN A 101 -7.68 -11.52 0.78
N PHE A 102 -6.78 -10.56 1.06
CA PHE A 102 -5.35 -10.83 1.25
C PHE A 102 -4.78 -11.65 0.09
N GLY A 103 -5.05 -11.19 -1.13
CA GLY A 103 -4.82 -11.97 -2.34
C GLY A 103 -3.36 -12.36 -2.54
N LEU A 104 -2.43 -11.42 -2.36
CA LEU A 104 -1.01 -11.71 -2.24
C LEU A 104 -0.66 -11.86 -0.77
N GLN A 105 -0.16 -13.02 -0.33
CA GLN A 105 0.15 -13.30 1.07
C GLN A 105 1.23 -14.35 1.23
N THR A 106 1.93 -14.31 2.37
CA THR A 106 2.88 -15.36 2.76
C THR A 106 2.86 -15.56 4.28
N LEU A 107 3.16 -16.79 4.73
CA LEU A 107 3.25 -17.13 6.14
C LEU A 107 4.68 -16.95 6.65
N HIS A 108 4.88 -16.01 7.56
CA HIS A 108 6.11 -15.92 8.33
C HIS A 108 6.02 -16.89 9.52
N LYS A 109 6.60 -18.09 9.33
CA LYS A 109 6.51 -19.19 10.29
C LYS A 109 7.01 -18.82 11.70
N PRO A 110 8.15 -18.10 11.89
CA PRO A 110 8.67 -17.78 13.22
C PRO A 110 7.68 -16.99 14.10
N THR A 111 6.89 -16.09 13.52
CA THR A 111 5.91 -15.29 14.26
C THR A 111 4.49 -15.83 14.20
N ASN A 112 4.23 -16.83 13.35
CA ASN A 112 2.89 -17.32 13.04
C ASN A 112 1.96 -16.21 12.51
N ILE A 113 2.52 -15.28 11.69
CA ILE A 113 1.79 -14.19 11.04
C ILE A 113 1.75 -14.45 9.54
N ILE A 114 0.57 -14.32 8.93
CA ILE A 114 0.42 -14.20 7.48
C ILE A 114 0.42 -12.73 7.15
N LEU A 115 1.47 -12.25 6.48
CA LEU A 115 1.50 -10.90 5.91
C LEU A 115 0.88 -10.93 4.52
N GLY A 116 -0.04 -9.99 4.24
CA GLY A 116 -0.66 -9.94 2.93
C GLY A 116 -1.36 -8.63 2.61
N GLY A 117 -1.84 -8.55 1.36
CA GLY A 117 -2.55 -7.40 0.84
C GLY A 117 -2.98 -7.60 -0.60
N GLY A 118 -3.29 -6.52 -1.30
CA GLY A 118 -3.49 -6.48 -2.74
C GLY A 118 -2.47 -5.53 -3.35
N LEU A 119 -1.68 -6.03 -4.27
CA LEU A 119 -0.78 -5.21 -5.07
C LEU A 119 -1.52 -4.59 -6.27
N ASP A 120 -0.93 -3.55 -6.86
CA ASP A 120 -1.53 -2.92 -8.03
C ASP A 120 -1.11 -3.65 -9.31
N ASP A 121 0.19 -3.83 -9.53
CA ASP A 121 0.70 -4.55 -10.69
C ASP A 121 2.09 -5.16 -10.43
N VAL A 122 2.51 -6.06 -11.35
CA VAL A 122 3.85 -6.64 -11.43
C VAL A 122 4.25 -6.69 -12.89
N TRP A 123 5.47 -6.24 -13.19
CA TRP A 123 6.07 -6.38 -14.51
C TRP A 123 7.22 -7.36 -14.45
N GLN A 124 7.41 -8.12 -15.52
CA GLN A 124 8.49 -9.09 -15.66
C GLN A 124 9.50 -8.63 -16.71
N ASN A 125 10.76 -8.71 -16.37
CA ASN A 125 11.84 -8.56 -17.33
C ASN A 125 11.94 -9.83 -18.18
N LYS A 126 11.84 -9.71 -19.50
CA LYS A 126 11.85 -10.85 -20.43
C LYS A 126 13.22 -11.51 -20.56
N ASP A 127 14.28 -10.78 -20.25
CA ASP A 127 15.65 -11.25 -20.41
C ASP A 127 16.17 -11.93 -19.13
N THR A 128 15.80 -11.42 -17.96
CA THR A 128 16.25 -11.92 -16.66
C THR A 128 15.21 -12.71 -15.89
N GLU A 129 13.94 -12.66 -16.32
CA GLU A 129 12.74 -13.20 -15.66
C GLU A 129 12.42 -12.56 -14.31
N GLN A 130 13.20 -11.60 -13.83
CA GLN A 130 12.96 -10.88 -12.59
C GLN A 130 11.65 -10.11 -12.61
N LEU A 131 10.99 -10.10 -11.45
CA LEU A 131 9.75 -9.37 -11.24
C LEU A 131 10.03 -7.99 -10.64
N HIS A 132 9.30 -7.00 -11.14
CA HIS A 132 9.30 -5.63 -10.63
C HIS A 132 7.92 -5.33 -10.05
N VAL A 133 7.86 -4.88 -8.79
CA VAL A 133 6.60 -4.44 -8.16
C VAL A 133 6.25 -3.06 -8.67
N ILE A 134 4.99 -2.89 -9.05
CA ILE A 134 4.45 -1.63 -9.57
C ILE A 134 3.37 -1.12 -8.65
N GLU A 135 3.41 0.16 -8.36
CA GLU A 135 2.41 0.83 -7.55
C GLU A 135 1.78 1.98 -8.31
N TYR A 136 0.47 2.03 -8.35
CA TYR A 136 -0.30 3.10 -8.99
C TYR A 136 -0.64 4.18 -7.97
N LYS A 137 -0.38 5.44 -8.31
CA LYS A 137 -0.71 6.58 -7.47
C LYS A 137 -1.40 7.66 -8.28
N SER A 138 -2.43 8.26 -7.69
CA SER A 138 -3.15 9.38 -8.29
C SER A 138 -3.08 10.61 -7.39
N THR A 139 -2.93 11.76 -8.00
CA THR A 139 -2.90 13.05 -7.34
C THR A 139 -3.48 14.14 -8.24
N ALA A 140 -3.64 15.34 -7.68
CA ALA A 140 -3.84 16.57 -8.42
C ALA A 140 -2.93 17.64 -7.79
N THR A 141 -1.72 17.77 -8.29
CA THR A 141 -0.72 18.71 -7.76
C THR A 141 -0.13 19.58 -8.84
N LYS A 142 0.15 20.82 -8.48
CA LYS A 142 0.91 21.78 -9.33
C LYS A 142 2.42 21.64 -9.15
N LYS A 143 2.88 20.84 -8.19
CA LYS A 143 4.31 20.59 -7.99
C LYS A 143 4.79 19.55 -9.00
N THR A 144 5.69 19.98 -9.87
CA THR A 144 6.41 19.14 -10.85
C THR A 144 7.91 19.39 -10.72
N PRO A 145 8.77 18.36 -10.91
CA PRO A 145 8.41 16.95 -11.09
C PRO A 145 7.81 16.33 -9.81
N ILE A 146 7.00 15.28 -9.99
CA ILE A 146 6.50 14.49 -8.87
C ILE A 146 7.64 13.61 -8.35
N THR A 147 7.86 13.61 -7.04
CA THR A 147 8.90 12.81 -6.38
C THR A 147 8.32 11.93 -5.29
N LEU A 148 9.09 10.95 -4.79
CA LEU A 148 8.74 10.14 -3.61
C LEU A 148 9.27 10.74 -2.30
N GLU A 149 9.61 12.01 -2.29
CA GLU A 149 10.07 12.70 -1.08
C GLU A 149 8.92 13.20 -0.22
N GLY A 150 9.14 13.19 1.09
CA GLY A 150 8.18 13.67 2.09
C GLY A 150 7.67 12.55 2.99
N ASN A 151 7.51 12.86 4.28
CA ASN A 151 7.20 11.89 5.35
C ASN A 151 5.98 11.01 5.07
N TRP A 152 4.95 11.54 4.43
CA TRP A 152 3.74 10.79 4.11
C TRP A 152 3.94 9.80 2.96
N LYS A 153 4.93 10.03 2.08
CA LYS A 153 5.26 9.14 0.96
C LYS A 153 6.11 7.94 1.37
N GLU A 154 6.72 7.97 2.56
CA GLU A 154 7.42 6.80 3.10
C GLU A 154 6.51 5.57 3.21
N SER A 155 5.21 5.77 3.46
CA SER A 155 4.26 4.65 3.46
C SER A 155 4.06 4.01 2.07
N TYR A 156 4.31 4.75 0.99
CA TYR A 156 4.26 4.24 -0.37
C TYR A 156 5.46 3.35 -0.68
N LYS A 157 6.66 3.79 -0.25
CA LYS A 157 7.90 3.01 -0.36
C LYS A 157 7.76 1.69 0.39
N ARG A 158 7.39 1.73 1.68
CA ARG A 158 7.12 0.53 2.49
C ARG A 158 6.04 -0.38 1.91
N GLN A 159 5.10 0.15 1.14
CA GLN A 159 4.08 -0.66 0.47
C GLN A 159 4.70 -1.57 -0.58
N VAL A 160 5.52 -1.00 -1.45
CA VAL A 160 6.24 -1.71 -2.51
C VAL A 160 7.20 -2.74 -1.90
N GLU A 161 8.01 -2.32 -0.93
CA GLU A 161 8.98 -3.15 -0.24
C GLU A 161 8.34 -4.37 0.44
N ALA A 162 7.20 -4.18 1.12
CA ALA A 162 6.45 -5.29 1.71
C ALA A 162 5.95 -6.29 0.65
N TYR A 163 5.55 -5.83 -0.53
CA TYR A 163 5.14 -6.73 -1.61
C TYR A 163 6.32 -7.44 -2.27
N GLN A 164 7.48 -6.79 -2.40
CA GLN A 164 8.72 -7.46 -2.83
C GLN A 164 9.07 -8.59 -1.86
N TRP A 165 9.08 -8.31 -0.56
CA TRP A 165 9.34 -9.32 0.47
C TRP A 165 8.36 -10.49 0.36
N ILE A 166 7.05 -10.26 0.22
CA ILE A 166 6.05 -11.31 0.09
C ILE A 166 6.30 -12.17 -1.17
N LEU A 167 6.60 -11.55 -2.31
CA LEU A 167 6.89 -12.26 -3.55
C LEU A 167 8.15 -13.11 -3.42
N ARG A 168 9.22 -12.59 -2.81
CA ARG A 168 10.47 -13.34 -2.52
C ARG A 168 10.21 -14.53 -1.60
N GLN A 169 9.41 -14.36 -0.55
CA GLN A 169 9.02 -15.45 0.35
C GLN A 169 8.17 -16.52 -0.36
N ASN A 170 7.49 -16.16 -1.43
CA ASN A 170 6.75 -17.09 -2.28
C ASN A 170 7.61 -17.73 -3.38
N GLY A 171 8.93 -17.45 -3.41
CA GLY A 171 9.90 -18.10 -4.30
C GLY A 171 10.11 -17.39 -5.63
N PHE A 172 9.60 -16.18 -5.83
CA PHE A 172 9.86 -15.40 -7.04
C PHE A 172 11.23 -14.69 -6.95
N ASP A 173 11.90 -14.58 -8.09
CA ASP A 173 13.05 -13.69 -8.25
C ASP A 173 12.54 -12.26 -8.46
N VAL A 174 12.81 -11.38 -7.50
CA VAL A 174 12.27 -10.00 -7.48
C VAL A 174 13.41 -9.00 -7.48
N SER A 175 13.39 -8.11 -8.45
CA SER A 175 14.33 -6.99 -8.55
C SER A 175 14.17 -6.02 -7.37
N ASP A 176 15.25 -5.38 -6.95
CA ASP A 176 15.18 -4.26 -6.01
C ASP A 176 14.55 -3.01 -6.65
N THR A 177 14.63 -2.90 -7.99
CA THR A 177 14.01 -1.82 -8.74
C THR A 177 12.49 -2.02 -8.86
N SER A 178 11.74 -1.04 -8.41
CA SER A 178 10.28 -0.94 -8.51
C SER A 178 9.87 0.34 -9.22
N TYR A 179 8.64 0.41 -9.66
CA TYR A 179 8.14 1.57 -10.38
C TYR A 179 6.84 2.09 -9.79
N PHE A 180 6.73 3.41 -9.70
CA PHE A 180 5.47 4.09 -9.44
C PHE A 180 4.94 4.69 -10.73
N VAL A 181 3.75 4.29 -11.12
CA VAL A 181 3.00 4.93 -12.21
C VAL A 181 2.12 5.99 -11.58
N TYR A 182 2.50 7.24 -11.75
CA TYR A 182 1.90 8.36 -11.06
C TYR A 182 0.97 9.14 -12.00
N VAL A 183 -0.32 9.14 -11.69
CA VAL A 183 -1.35 9.82 -12.47
C VAL A 183 -1.66 11.16 -11.82
N ASN A 184 -1.39 12.26 -12.50
CA ASN A 184 -1.61 13.62 -12.02
C ASN A 184 -2.72 14.30 -12.80
N GLY A 185 -3.84 14.59 -12.13
CA GLY A 185 -4.94 15.35 -12.72
C GLY A 185 -4.55 16.80 -12.95
N TYR A 186 -4.63 17.25 -14.18
CA TYR A 186 -4.18 18.56 -14.63
C TYR A 186 -5.37 19.45 -14.99
N THR A 187 -5.45 20.62 -14.40
CA THR A 187 -6.57 21.55 -14.65
C THR A 187 -6.14 22.84 -15.35
N GLU A 188 -4.84 23.10 -15.46
CA GLU A 188 -4.34 24.41 -15.96
C GLU A 188 -4.50 24.56 -17.48
N SER A 189 -4.51 23.48 -18.24
CA SER A 189 -4.72 23.47 -19.69
C SER A 189 -6.20 23.44 -20.09
N GLN A 190 -7.12 23.24 -19.15
CA GLN A 190 -8.53 23.04 -19.41
C GLN A 190 -9.33 24.34 -19.35
N GLN A 191 -10.18 24.56 -20.35
CA GLN A 191 -11.11 25.69 -20.38
C GLN A 191 -12.32 25.52 -19.48
N GLY A 192 -12.44 24.40 -18.78
CA GLY A 192 -13.52 24.06 -17.87
C GLY A 192 -13.91 22.58 -17.96
N PHE A 193 -14.62 22.10 -16.95
CA PHE A 193 -14.98 20.68 -16.84
C PHE A 193 -15.98 20.21 -17.91
N LEU A 194 -16.88 21.09 -18.35
CA LEU A 194 -17.97 20.78 -19.31
C LEU A 194 -17.71 21.39 -20.70
N SER A 195 -16.52 21.93 -20.97
CA SER A 195 -16.22 22.75 -22.15
C SER A 195 -16.40 21.99 -23.49
N ASP A 196 -16.11 20.70 -23.52
CA ASP A 196 -16.11 19.90 -24.75
C ASP A 196 -17.38 19.04 -24.94
N THR A 197 -18.39 19.24 -24.09
CA THR A 197 -19.58 18.41 -24.13
C THR A 197 -20.77 19.14 -24.74
N LYS A 198 -21.27 18.67 -25.88
CA LYS A 198 -22.55 19.10 -26.42
C LYS A 198 -23.66 18.73 -25.43
N GLY A 199 -24.31 19.77 -24.86
CA GLY A 199 -25.39 19.62 -23.90
C GLY A 199 -25.00 19.49 -22.42
N GLY A 200 -23.70 19.63 -22.06
CA GLY A 200 -23.25 19.76 -20.66
C GLY A 200 -23.48 18.55 -19.77
N THR A 201 -23.60 17.34 -20.34
CA THR A 201 -23.89 16.11 -19.57
C THR A 201 -22.65 15.26 -19.27
N LYS A 202 -21.52 15.61 -19.81
CA LYS A 202 -20.23 14.91 -19.59
C LYS A 202 -19.16 15.94 -19.27
N GLY A 203 -18.25 15.58 -18.39
CA GLY A 203 -17.06 16.38 -18.06
C GLY A 203 -15.79 15.57 -18.27
N ASN A 204 -14.68 16.27 -18.53
CA ASN A 204 -13.37 15.65 -18.71
C ASN A 204 -12.34 16.25 -17.75
N ILE A 205 -11.45 15.40 -17.26
CA ILE A 205 -10.20 15.80 -16.62
C ILE A 205 -9.08 15.15 -17.39
N GLU A 206 -8.07 15.94 -17.79
CA GLU A 206 -6.83 15.41 -18.35
C GLU A 206 -5.90 14.96 -17.23
N PHE A 207 -5.18 13.88 -17.48
CA PHE A 207 -4.18 13.36 -16.58
C PHE A 207 -2.86 13.21 -17.32
N GLU A 208 -1.79 13.68 -16.69
CA GLU A 208 -0.44 13.33 -17.05
C GLU A 208 -0.03 12.08 -16.29
N VAL A 209 0.78 11.23 -16.94
CA VAL A 209 1.24 9.98 -16.31
C VAL A 209 2.76 9.96 -16.32
N ASP A 210 3.33 9.97 -15.12
CA ASP A 210 4.76 9.91 -14.87
C ASP A 210 5.19 8.54 -14.40
N LEU A 211 6.42 8.15 -14.73
CA LEU A 211 7.08 6.97 -14.20
C LEU A 211 8.17 7.40 -13.23
N ILE A 212 8.10 6.89 -12.00
CA ILE A 212 9.14 7.11 -11.00
C ILE A 212 9.81 5.78 -10.70
N VAL A 213 11.12 5.71 -10.95
CA VAL A 213 11.94 4.56 -10.60
C VAL A 213 12.29 4.63 -9.11
N TYR A 214 12.18 3.52 -8.42
CA TYR A 214 12.48 3.42 -7.00
C TYR A 214 13.31 2.18 -6.70
N GLU A 215 14.48 2.39 -6.12
CA GLU A 215 15.32 1.32 -5.57
C GLU A 215 14.84 1.04 -4.15
N ALA A 216 14.24 -0.12 -3.98
CA ALA A 216 13.57 -0.51 -2.76
C ALA A 216 14.48 -1.41 -1.90
N ASN A 217 14.21 -1.45 -0.59
CA ASN A 217 14.89 -2.35 0.34
C ASN A 217 13.86 -2.93 1.31
N ASP A 218 13.69 -4.25 1.29
CA ASP A 218 12.71 -4.98 2.11
C ASP A 218 13.32 -5.65 3.36
N ASP A 219 14.60 -5.42 3.67
CA ASP A 219 15.32 -6.03 4.80
C ASP A 219 14.65 -5.77 6.17
N TRP A 220 13.94 -4.66 6.29
CA TRP A 220 13.26 -4.26 7.52
C TRP A 220 11.99 -5.06 7.84
N VAL A 221 11.41 -5.77 6.85
CA VAL A 221 10.08 -6.39 6.96
C VAL A 221 10.04 -7.47 8.02
N GLU A 222 11.04 -8.34 8.04
CA GLU A 222 11.13 -9.46 8.99
C GLU A 222 11.29 -8.95 10.43
N ASP A 223 12.16 -7.98 10.66
CA ASP A 223 12.37 -7.36 11.97
C ASP A 223 11.08 -6.73 12.52
N VAL A 224 10.30 -6.09 11.64
CA VAL A 224 9.01 -5.50 12.03
C VAL A 224 8.00 -6.59 12.38
N LEU A 225 7.99 -7.73 11.68
CA LEU A 225 7.12 -8.85 12.03
C LEU A 225 7.43 -9.41 13.43
N PHE A 226 8.70 -9.52 13.82
CA PHE A 226 9.09 -9.90 15.18
C PHE A 226 8.63 -8.88 16.21
N LYS A 227 8.85 -7.58 16.00
CA LYS A 227 8.38 -6.52 16.89
C LYS A 227 6.86 -6.49 17.03
N ILE A 228 6.13 -6.73 15.93
CA ILE A 228 4.67 -6.87 15.96
C ILE A 228 4.26 -8.08 16.82
N LYS A 229 4.97 -9.19 16.72
CA LYS A 229 4.72 -10.37 17.55
C LYS A 229 4.92 -10.07 19.03
N GLU A 230 5.97 -9.37 19.38
CA GLU A 230 6.23 -8.91 20.77
C GLU A 230 5.12 -7.97 21.25
N CYS A 231 4.73 -7.01 20.42
CA CYS A 231 3.66 -6.06 20.70
C CYS A 231 2.32 -6.78 20.99
N PHE A 232 2.00 -7.85 20.26
CA PHE A 232 0.80 -8.65 20.49
C PHE A 232 0.73 -9.31 21.86
N HIS A 233 1.89 -9.61 22.45
CA HIS A 233 2.00 -10.24 23.76
C HIS A 233 2.30 -9.24 24.89
N SER A 234 2.45 -7.96 24.57
CA SER A 234 2.68 -6.93 25.57
C SER A 234 1.40 -6.66 26.38
N GLU A 235 1.53 -6.74 27.70
CA GLU A 235 0.45 -6.33 28.62
C GLU A 235 0.37 -4.81 28.80
N VAL A 236 1.47 -4.12 28.48
CA VAL A 236 1.60 -2.67 28.64
C VAL A 236 1.51 -2.00 27.27
N CYS A 237 0.69 -0.95 27.19
CA CYS A 237 0.61 -0.14 25.97
C CYS A 237 1.95 0.54 25.70
N PRO A 238 2.52 0.40 24.50
CA PRO A 238 3.70 1.16 24.11
C PRO A 238 3.48 2.68 24.18
N GLU A 239 4.56 3.44 24.14
CA GLU A 239 4.47 4.90 24.02
C GLU A 239 3.96 5.30 22.63
N HIS A 240 3.21 6.40 22.59
CA HIS A 240 2.83 7.00 21.31
C HIS A 240 4.05 7.57 20.57
N ALA A 241 4.03 7.48 19.24
CA ALA A 241 5.07 8.07 18.42
C ALA A 241 5.20 9.58 18.69
N LYS A 242 6.45 10.02 18.86
CA LYS A 242 6.79 11.43 19.13
C LYS A 242 6.75 12.30 17.87
N THR A 243 6.85 11.68 16.69
CA THR A 243 6.74 12.35 15.40
C THR A 243 5.43 11.94 14.76
N GLY A 244 4.48 12.86 14.72
CA GLY A 244 3.19 12.62 14.08
C GLY A 244 3.31 12.63 12.56
N PHE A 245 2.46 11.86 11.90
CA PHE A 245 2.22 11.93 10.46
C PHE A 245 1.22 13.04 10.10
N GLY A 246 1.00 14.00 11.01
CA GLY A 246 0.08 15.10 10.82
C GLY A 246 0.47 15.98 9.65
N TYR A 247 -0.53 16.56 9.00
CA TYR A 247 -0.43 17.43 7.82
C TYR A 247 0.44 18.67 8.04
N LYS A 248 0.81 18.98 9.28
CA LYS A 248 1.55 20.19 9.69
C LYS A 248 2.82 19.91 10.48
N GLY A 249 3.33 18.68 10.49
CA GLY A 249 4.58 18.37 11.18
C GLY A 249 4.48 18.39 12.71
N ASP A 250 3.29 18.21 13.26
CA ASP A 250 3.09 18.09 14.69
C ASP A 250 3.79 16.85 15.23
N LYS A 251 4.54 17.06 16.30
CA LYS A 251 5.50 16.12 16.87
C LYS A 251 4.86 14.99 17.70
N GLN A 252 3.54 14.81 17.63
CA GLN A 252 2.84 13.84 18.45
C GLN A 252 1.77 13.09 17.63
N CYS A 253 1.58 11.81 17.93
CA CYS A 253 0.52 11.01 17.33
C CYS A 253 -0.86 11.66 17.57
N GLU A 254 -1.64 11.83 16.51
CA GLU A 254 -2.97 12.46 16.57
C GLU A 254 -3.92 11.80 17.59
N ASN A 255 -3.74 10.51 17.85
CA ASN A 255 -4.57 9.75 18.79
C ASN A 255 -4.08 9.83 20.25
N ALA A 256 -2.90 10.41 20.52
CA ALA A 256 -2.35 10.48 21.87
C ALA A 256 -3.27 11.26 22.83
N VAL A 257 -3.82 12.38 22.37
CA VAL A 257 -4.75 13.21 23.15
C VAL A 257 -6.04 12.44 23.50
N THR A 258 -6.57 11.69 22.52
CA THR A 258 -7.76 10.84 22.75
C THR A 258 -7.48 9.77 23.78
N PHE A 259 -6.31 9.18 23.74
CA PHE A 259 -5.88 8.15 24.67
C PHE A 259 -5.67 8.66 26.09
N GLU A 260 -5.04 9.83 26.25
CA GLU A 260 -4.91 10.49 27.55
C GLU A 260 -6.28 10.85 28.14
N GLY A 261 -7.21 11.30 27.31
CA GLY A 261 -8.58 11.55 27.71
C GLY A 261 -9.32 10.28 28.19
N MET A 262 -9.09 9.15 27.54
CA MET A 262 -9.63 7.86 27.98
C MET A 262 -9.06 7.43 29.34
N LYS A 263 -7.75 7.57 29.54
CA LYS A 263 -7.10 7.29 30.84
C LYS A 263 -7.64 8.20 31.94
N ALA A 264 -7.76 9.50 31.67
CA ALA A 264 -8.25 10.48 32.65
C ALA A 264 -9.71 10.21 33.09
N ASN A 265 -10.51 9.59 32.24
CA ASN A 265 -11.91 9.24 32.50
C ASN A 265 -12.10 7.79 33.02
N ASN A 266 -11.04 7.11 33.44
CA ASN A 266 -11.05 5.71 33.92
C ASN A 266 -11.72 4.72 32.95
N ILE A 267 -11.70 5.00 31.66
CA ILE A 267 -12.11 4.05 30.64
C ILE A 267 -11.06 2.93 30.62
N SER A 268 -11.42 1.73 31.08
CA SER A 268 -10.49 0.60 31.10
C SER A 268 -10.05 0.26 29.66
N LEU A 269 -8.77 0.33 29.45
CA LEU A 269 -8.11 0.06 28.18
C LEU A 269 -7.79 -1.44 28.07
#